data_77cc50639f96536ea028b094f7e4f04b
#
_entry.id   77cc50639f96536ea028b094f7e4f04b
#
_cell.length_a   1.000
_cell.length_b   1.000
_cell.length_c   1.000
_cell.angle_alpha   90.00
_cell.angle_beta   90.00
_cell.angle_gamma   90.00
#
_symmetry.space_group_name_H-M   'P 1'
#
loop_
_entity.id
_entity.type
_entity.pdbx_description
1 polymer ?
#
loop_
_entity_poly.entity_id
_entity_poly.type
_entity_poly.pdbx_seq_one_letter_code
_entity_poly.pdbx_strand_id
1 'polypeptide(L)'
;YDDVAFEEWLAALKTARMLEDWASEIDEGRIAERYGVGPGDIRGKVDTAEWLLNAAERLAGELDLSNVVAVREAKKRVEDGVREELLDLTGVRGVGRKRARRLFEAGIESRADLREADKSVVLGALRGEKTAENVLENVGREDPSMDGVTADADAERAGREEEGGQASLGDF
;
A
#
# COMPACT_ATOMS: atom_id res chain seq x y z
N TYR A 1 39.43 -5.23 -6.12
CA TYR A 1 38.38 -6.22 -5.81
C TYR A 1 37.45 -5.71 -4.70
N ASP A 2 37.98 -5.06 -3.67
CA ASP A 2 37.17 -4.58 -2.53
C ASP A 2 36.26 -3.39 -2.89
N ASP A 3 36.70 -2.50 -3.79
CA ASP A 3 35.93 -1.31 -4.18
C ASP A 3 34.67 -1.66 -4.96
N VAL A 4 34.72 -2.62 -5.87
CA VAL A 4 33.54 -3.08 -6.67
C VAL A 4 32.50 -3.74 -5.76
N ALA A 5 32.92 -4.60 -4.85
CA ALA A 5 32.03 -5.26 -3.88
C ALA A 5 31.35 -4.23 -2.95
N PHE A 6 32.08 -3.19 -2.56
CA PHE A 6 31.54 -2.13 -1.74
C PHE A 6 30.51 -1.25 -2.48
N GLU A 7 30.77 -0.89 -3.73
CA GLU A 7 29.82 -0.15 -4.57
C GLU A 7 28.55 -0.96 -4.83
N GLU A 8 28.66 -2.26 -5.12
CA GLU A 8 27.52 -3.15 -5.29
C GLU A 8 26.70 -3.26 -4.00
N TRP A 9 27.35 -3.36 -2.85
CA TRP A 9 26.67 -3.35 -1.55
C TRP A 9 25.94 -2.04 -1.26
N LEU A 10 26.56 -0.89 -1.56
CA LEU A 10 25.89 0.42 -1.43
C LEU A 10 24.67 0.54 -2.36
N ALA A 11 24.76 0.05 -3.59
CA ALA A 11 23.64 0.05 -4.52
C ALA A 11 22.50 -0.84 -4.02
N ALA A 12 22.81 -2.00 -3.44
CA ALA A 12 21.83 -2.88 -2.82
C ALA A 12 21.17 -2.23 -1.59
N LEU A 13 21.95 -1.57 -0.73
CA LEU A 13 21.44 -0.84 0.43
C LEU A 13 20.52 0.31 0.01
N LYS A 14 20.91 1.10 -1.01
CA LYS A 14 20.07 2.15 -1.58
C LYS A 14 18.74 1.58 -2.07
N THR A 15 18.75 0.45 -2.77
CA THR A 15 17.55 -0.22 -3.25
C THR A 15 16.67 -0.70 -2.09
N ALA A 16 17.25 -1.29 -1.06
CA ALA A 16 16.52 -1.73 0.13
C ALA A 16 15.83 -0.56 0.84
N ARG A 17 16.51 0.58 1.01
CA ARG A 17 15.92 1.80 1.59
C ARG A 17 14.78 2.36 0.74
N MET A 18 14.94 2.34 -0.58
CA MET A 18 13.87 2.74 -1.50
C MET A 18 12.63 1.85 -1.36
N LEU A 19 12.80 0.53 -1.25
CA LEU A 19 11.71 -0.43 -1.05
C LEU A 19 11.06 -0.28 0.35
N GLU A 20 11.84 0.09 1.36
CA GLU A 20 11.31 0.42 2.69
C GLU A 20 10.43 1.69 2.65
N ASP A 21 10.88 2.74 1.96
CA ASP A 21 10.08 3.95 1.75
C ASP A 21 8.79 3.62 0.98
N TRP A 22 8.87 2.77 -0.05
CA TRP A 22 7.71 2.29 -0.79
C TRP A 22 6.72 1.54 0.11
N ALA A 23 7.18 0.56 0.90
CA ALA A 23 6.37 -0.21 1.84
C ALA A 23 5.91 0.61 3.07
N SER A 24 6.43 1.82 3.23
CA SER A 24 6.02 2.81 4.24
C SER A 24 5.09 3.89 3.67
N GLU A 25 4.58 3.67 2.45
CA GLU A 25 3.60 4.53 1.76
C GLU A 25 4.14 5.90 1.33
N ILE A 26 5.46 6.08 1.28
CA ILE A 26 6.03 7.32 0.72
C ILE A 26 5.58 7.45 -0.74
N ASP A 27 5.20 8.65 -1.14
CA ASP A 27 4.72 8.96 -2.48
C ASP A 27 5.78 8.62 -3.56
N GLU A 28 5.33 8.08 -4.70
CA GLU A 28 6.22 7.65 -5.79
C GLU A 28 7.08 8.78 -6.35
N GLY A 29 6.54 9.99 -6.44
CA GLY A 29 7.28 11.16 -6.90
C GLY A 29 8.41 11.52 -5.94
N ARG A 30 8.17 11.45 -4.62
CA ARG A 30 9.20 11.66 -3.59
C ARG A 30 10.26 10.56 -3.61
N ILE A 31 9.86 9.30 -3.79
CA ILE A 31 10.82 8.20 -3.94
C ILE A 31 11.69 8.45 -5.19
N ALA A 32 11.07 8.77 -6.31
CA ALA A 32 11.76 9.06 -7.56
C ALA A 32 12.80 10.18 -7.38
N GLU A 33 12.41 11.28 -6.76
CA GLU A 33 13.28 12.43 -6.48
C GLU A 33 14.41 12.06 -5.51
N ARG A 34 14.09 11.43 -4.38
CA ARG A 34 15.07 11.05 -3.33
C ARG A 34 16.14 10.11 -3.83
N TYR A 35 15.76 9.15 -4.65
CA TYR A 35 16.68 8.09 -5.11
C TYR A 35 17.20 8.30 -6.53
N GLY A 36 16.73 9.34 -7.24
CA GLY A 36 17.14 9.64 -8.61
C GLY A 36 16.74 8.53 -9.59
N VAL A 37 15.52 8.01 -9.47
CA VAL A 37 14.98 6.92 -10.30
C VAL A 37 13.67 7.36 -10.97
N GLY A 38 13.33 6.73 -12.09
CA GLY A 38 12.01 6.94 -12.71
C GLY A 38 10.91 6.06 -12.06
N PRO A 39 9.63 6.40 -12.27
CA PRO A 39 8.51 5.57 -11.77
C PRO A 39 8.57 4.12 -12.28
N GLY A 40 8.99 3.91 -13.52
CA GLY A 40 9.19 2.57 -14.09
C GLY A 40 10.30 1.78 -13.39
N ASP A 41 11.35 2.45 -12.92
CA ASP A 41 12.43 1.81 -12.16
C ASP A 41 11.97 1.35 -10.79
N ILE A 42 11.12 2.13 -10.11
CA ILE A 42 10.52 1.75 -8.84
C ILE A 42 9.75 0.44 -9.02
N ARG A 43 8.89 0.38 -10.04
CA ARG A 43 8.10 -0.82 -10.32
C ARG A 43 8.97 -2.03 -10.63
N GLY A 44 9.98 -1.89 -11.48
CA GLY A 44 10.92 -2.97 -11.79
C GLY A 44 11.67 -3.50 -10.56
N LYS A 45 12.01 -2.61 -9.61
CA LYS A 45 12.65 -3.02 -8.35
C LYS A 45 11.68 -3.71 -7.40
N VAL A 46 10.42 -3.26 -7.34
CA VAL A 46 9.34 -3.93 -6.59
C VAL A 46 9.13 -5.35 -7.13
N ASP A 47 8.99 -5.51 -8.44
CA ASP A 47 8.77 -6.82 -9.08
C ASP A 47 9.95 -7.79 -8.81
N THR A 48 11.19 -7.28 -8.85
CA THR A 48 12.38 -8.06 -8.51
C THR A 48 12.42 -8.47 -7.04
N ALA A 49 12.09 -7.53 -6.13
CA ALA A 49 12.05 -7.79 -4.69
C ALA A 49 10.94 -8.79 -4.33
N GLU A 50 9.77 -8.68 -4.95
CA GLU A 50 8.68 -9.64 -4.80
C GLU A 50 9.12 -11.06 -5.19
N TRP A 51 9.80 -11.20 -6.34
CA TRP A 51 10.33 -12.49 -6.78
C TRP A 51 11.35 -13.07 -5.79
N LEU A 52 12.28 -12.24 -5.28
CA LEU A 52 13.28 -12.67 -4.29
C LEU A 52 12.62 -13.04 -2.95
N LEU A 53 11.67 -12.26 -2.47
CA LEU A 53 10.95 -12.52 -1.23
C LEU A 53 10.07 -13.78 -1.34
N ASN A 54 9.50 -14.04 -2.51
CA ASN A 54 8.77 -15.28 -2.77
C ASN A 54 9.70 -16.51 -2.71
N ALA A 55 10.91 -16.42 -3.27
CA ALA A 55 11.92 -17.47 -3.14
C ALA A 55 12.36 -17.65 -1.68
N ALA A 56 12.59 -16.56 -0.96
CA ALA A 56 12.95 -16.59 0.47
C ALA A 56 11.84 -17.20 1.33
N GLU A 57 10.56 -16.87 1.09
CA GLU A 57 9.42 -17.49 1.79
C GLU A 57 9.39 -19.00 1.60
N ARG A 58 9.57 -19.46 0.36
CA ARG A 58 9.59 -20.90 0.05
C ARG A 58 10.76 -21.62 0.74
N LEU A 59 11.97 -21.05 0.66
CA LEU A 59 13.14 -21.62 1.33
C LEU A 59 12.95 -21.67 2.87
N ALA A 60 12.42 -20.59 3.45
CA ALA A 60 12.14 -20.55 4.86
C ALA A 60 11.10 -21.61 5.30
N GLY A 61 10.10 -21.85 4.46
CA GLY A 61 9.10 -22.90 4.68
C GLY A 61 9.70 -24.31 4.58
N GLU A 62 10.49 -24.59 3.55
CA GLU A 62 11.16 -25.88 3.36
C GLU A 62 12.18 -26.21 4.47
N LEU A 63 12.82 -25.20 5.02
CA LEU A 63 13.79 -25.33 6.10
C LEU A 63 13.16 -25.20 7.50
N ASP A 64 11.85 -25.09 7.60
CA ASP A 64 11.08 -24.92 8.84
C ASP A 64 11.63 -23.79 9.73
N LEU A 65 11.96 -22.65 9.11
CA LEU A 65 12.50 -21.49 9.81
C LEU A 65 11.37 -20.68 10.49
N SER A 66 11.63 -20.22 11.70
CA SER A 66 10.67 -19.47 12.51
C SER A 66 10.25 -18.11 11.92
N ASN A 67 10.99 -17.60 10.94
CA ASN A 67 10.77 -16.26 10.33
C ASN A 67 9.91 -16.30 9.05
N VAL A 68 9.35 -17.43 8.66
CA VAL A 68 8.47 -17.55 7.46
C VAL A 68 7.36 -16.49 7.45
N VAL A 69 6.72 -16.26 8.60
CA VAL A 69 5.63 -15.27 8.71
C VAL A 69 6.12 -13.85 8.44
N ALA A 70 7.28 -13.47 9.01
CA ALA A 70 7.87 -12.15 8.78
C ALA A 70 8.28 -11.93 7.31
N VAL A 71 8.81 -12.96 6.65
CA VAL A 71 9.14 -12.89 5.21
C VAL A 71 7.89 -12.72 4.36
N ARG A 72 6.82 -13.44 4.68
CA ARG A 72 5.52 -13.31 4.00
C ARG A 72 4.92 -11.92 4.15
N GLU A 73 4.94 -11.37 5.35
CA GLU A 73 4.49 -10.01 5.62
C GLU A 73 5.31 -8.99 4.84
N ALA A 74 6.65 -9.05 4.91
CA ALA A 74 7.54 -8.16 4.15
C ALA A 74 7.25 -8.23 2.64
N LYS A 75 7.03 -9.44 2.09
CA LYS A 75 6.65 -9.64 0.69
C LYS A 75 5.35 -8.89 0.36
N LYS A 76 4.31 -9.06 1.16
CA LYS A 76 3.02 -8.40 0.94
C LYS A 76 3.12 -6.89 1.03
N ARG A 77 3.85 -6.37 2.00
CA ARG A 77 4.07 -4.94 2.15
C ARG A 77 4.82 -4.34 0.96
N VAL A 78 5.79 -5.04 0.40
CA VAL A 78 6.52 -4.62 -0.80
C VAL A 78 5.62 -4.72 -2.04
N GLU A 79 4.89 -5.82 -2.23
CA GLU A 79 3.94 -6.03 -3.33
C GLU A 79 2.90 -4.90 -3.40
N ASP A 80 2.24 -4.62 -2.28
CA ASP A 80 1.14 -3.66 -2.20
C ASP A 80 1.61 -2.21 -1.98
N GLY A 81 2.84 -1.99 -1.53
CA GLY A 81 3.41 -0.69 -1.20
C GLY A 81 2.73 -0.04 0.02
N VAL A 82 2.47 -0.83 1.08
CA VAL A 82 1.72 -0.39 2.25
C VAL A 82 2.34 -0.87 3.56
N ARG A 83 1.95 -0.26 4.65
CA ARG A 83 2.23 -0.73 6.00
C ARG A 83 1.36 -1.92 6.37
N GLU A 84 1.74 -2.61 7.43
CA GLU A 84 1.09 -3.83 7.92
C GLU A 84 -0.42 -3.65 8.15
N GLU A 85 -0.82 -2.54 8.75
CA GLU A 85 -2.22 -2.25 9.09
C GLU A 85 -3.16 -2.19 7.88
N LEU A 86 -2.64 -1.99 6.67
CA LEU A 86 -3.44 -1.91 5.45
C LEU A 86 -3.53 -3.22 4.67
N LEU A 87 -2.77 -4.25 5.06
CA LEU A 87 -2.69 -5.50 4.30
C LEU A 87 -4.02 -6.23 4.15
N ASP A 88 -4.90 -6.13 5.16
CA ASP A 88 -6.23 -6.72 5.06
C ASP A 88 -7.10 -5.98 4.05
N LEU A 89 -7.04 -4.66 4.02
CA LEU A 89 -7.79 -3.84 3.07
C LEU A 89 -7.28 -3.99 1.63
N THR A 90 -5.96 -4.03 1.40
CA THR A 90 -5.38 -4.21 0.05
C THR A 90 -5.70 -5.57 -0.54
N GLY A 91 -6.03 -6.56 0.29
CA GLY A 91 -6.54 -7.86 -0.16
C GLY A 91 -7.92 -7.81 -0.83
N VAL A 92 -8.62 -6.68 -0.77
CA VAL A 92 -9.89 -6.47 -1.49
C VAL A 92 -9.63 -5.99 -2.92
N ARG A 93 -10.17 -6.70 -3.89
CA ARG A 93 -10.03 -6.30 -5.30
C ARG A 93 -10.58 -4.89 -5.52
N GLY A 94 -9.75 -4.03 -6.11
CA GLY A 94 -10.08 -2.61 -6.34
C GLY A 94 -9.63 -1.68 -5.22
N VAL A 95 -9.07 -2.19 -4.12
CA VAL A 95 -8.47 -1.40 -3.05
C VAL A 95 -6.95 -1.45 -3.16
N GLY A 96 -6.34 -0.46 -3.80
CA GLY A 96 -4.89 -0.27 -3.81
C GLY A 96 -4.44 0.64 -2.66
N ARG A 97 -3.13 0.88 -2.54
CA ARG A 97 -2.49 1.59 -1.41
C ARG A 97 -3.20 2.90 -1.01
N LYS A 98 -3.51 3.79 -1.96
CA LYS A 98 -4.17 5.08 -1.66
C LYS A 98 -5.59 4.91 -1.16
N ARG A 99 -6.35 3.95 -1.71
CA ARG A 99 -7.71 3.67 -1.27
C ARG A 99 -7.73 3.01 0.10
N ALA A 100 -6.81 2.07 0.35
CA ALA A 100 -6.68 1.42 1.65
C ALA A 100 -6.40 2.45 2.76
N ARG A 101 -5.46 3.39 2.52
CA ARG A 101 -5.15 4.45 3.48
C ARG A 101 -6.38 5.33 3.78
N ARG A 102 -7.13 5.77 2.77
CA ARG A 102 -8.34 6.58 2.96
C ARG A 102 -9.44 5.84 3.72
N LEU A 103 -9.64 4.55 3.44
CA LEU A 103 -10.58 3.72 4.18
C LEU A 103 -10.17 3.62 5.65
N PHE A 104 -8.89 3.36 5.91
CA PHE A 104 -8.33 3.25 7.26
C PHE A 104 -8.52 4.56 8.05
N GLU A 105 -8.21 5.70 7.45
CA GLU A 105 -8.41 7.04 8.05
C GLU A 105 -9.88 7.38 8.29
N ALA A 106 -10.78 6.80 7.49
CA ALA A 106 -12.23 6.90 7.71
C ALA A 106 -12.75 5.91 8.78
N GLY A 107 -11.85 5.20 9.50
CA GLY A 107 -12.20 4.26 10.55
C GLY A 107 -12.58 2.86 10.06
N ILE A 108 -12.28 2.54 8.80
CA ILE A 108 -12.51 1.22 8.20
C ILE A 108 -11.15 0.50 8.12
N GLU A 109 -10.85 -0.34 9.13
CA GLU A 109 -9.51 -0.91 9.32
C GLU A 109 -9.35 -2.31 8.73
N SER A 110 -10.47 -2.99 8.45
CA SER A 110 -10.47 -4.38 7.97
C SER A 110 -11.52 -4.62 6.88
N ARG A 111 -11.40 -5.76 6.20
CA ARG A 111 -12.44 -6.26 5.28
C ARG A 111 -13.78 -6.50 5.97
N ALA A 112 -13.76 -6.89 7.23
CA ALA A 112 -14.98 -7.06 8.02
C ALA A 112 -15.66 -5.70 8.26
N ASP A 113 -14.90 -4.69 8.69
CA ASP A 113 -15.42 -3.33 8.87
C ASP A 113 -15.96 -2.77 7.55
N LEU A 114 -15.22 -2.97 6.44
CA LEU A 114 -15.63 -2.50 5.12
C LEU A 114 -16.97 -3.10 4.67
N ARG A 115 -17.22 -4.37 5.01
CA ARG A 115 -18.47 -5.04 4.69
C ARG A 115 -19.65 -4.44 5.45
N GLU A 116 -19.43 -4.00 6.68
CA GLU A 116 -20.47 -3.47 7.58
C GLU A 116 -20.53 -1.94 7.63
N ALA A 117 -19.53 -1.26 7.06
CA ALA A 117 -19.41 0.20 7.09
C ALA A 117 -20.63 0.93 6.53
N ASP A 118 -20.87 2.14 7.02
CA ASP A 118 -21.84 3.03 6.41
C ASP A 118 -21.45 3.36 4.96
N LYS A 119 -22.40 3.25 4.03
CA LYS A 119 -22.16 3.52 2.61
C LYS A 119 -21.72 4.96 2.35
N SER A 120 -22.18 5.91 3.13
CA SER A 120 -21.76 7.32 3.02
C SER A 120 -20.29 7.51 3.32
N VAL A 121 -19.76 6.80 4.33
CA VAL A 121 -18.35 6.80 4.72
C VAL A 121 -17.50 6.13 3.64
N VAL A 122 -17.93 4.98 3.13
CA VAL A 122 -17.23 4.28 2.03
C VAL A 122 -17.18 5.15 0.78
N LEU A 123 -18.29 5.80 0.42
CA LEU A 123 -18.37 6.70 -0.72
C LEU A 123 -17.45 7.90 -0.56
N GLY A 124 -17.41 8.52 0.63
CA GLY A 124 -16.51 9.63 0.97
C GLY A 124 -15.03 9.23 0.83
N ALA A 125 -14.63 8.11 1.42
CA ALA A 125 -13.27 7.61 1.37
C ALA A 125 -12.82 7.23 -0.05
N LEU A 126 -13.66 6.58 -0.84
CA LEU A 126 -13.34 6.09 -2.19
C LEU A 126 -13.56 7.12 -3.30
N ARG A 127 -14.32 8.20 -3.01
CA ARG A 127 -14.55 9.34 -3.92
C ARG A 127 -15.12 8.95 -5.30
N GLY A 128 -16.05 7.98 -5.32
CA GLY A 128 -16.72 7.59 -6.57
C GLY A 128 -17.68 6.44 -6.38
N GLU A 129 -18.95 6.65 -6.73
CA GLU A 129 -20.06 5.69 -6.59
C GLU A 129 -19.71 4.32 -7.17
N LYS A 130 -19.34 4.28 -8.44
CA LYS A 130 -19.01 3.03 -9.13
C LYS A 130 -17.80 2.30 -8.51
N THR A 131 -16.83 3.04 -7.97
CA THR A 131 -15.69 2.45 -7.27
C THR A 131 -16.13 1.85 -5.94
N ALA A 132 -16.96 2.58 -5.18
CA ALA A 132 -17.51 2.13 -3.91
C ALA A 132 -18.40 0.88 -4.09
N GLU A 133 -19.28 0.88 -5.08
CA GLU A 133 -20.10 -0.30 -5.43
C GLU A 133 -19.25 -1.53 -5.73
N ASN A 134 -18.26 -1.39 -6.62
CA ASN A 134 -17.37 -2.51 -6.98
C ASN A 134 -16.57 -3.03 -5.77
N VAL A 135 -16.11 -2.14 -4.90
CA VAL A 135 -15.37 -2.52 -3.70
C VAL A 135 -16.28 -3.24 -2.70
N LEU A 136 -17.50 -2.73 -2.47
CA LEU A 136 -18.48 -3.38 -1.60
C LEU A 136 -18.93 -4.75 -2.15
N GLU A 137 -19.11 -4.87 -3.47
CA GLU A 137 -19.37 -6.15 -4.11
C GLU A 137 -18.20 -7.12 -3.90
N ASN A 138 -16.95 -6.67 -4.13
CA ASN A 138 -15.77 -7.50 -3.98
C ASN A 138 -15.51 -7.96 -2.53
N VAL A 139 -15.96 -7.21 -1.52
CA VAL A 139 -15.89 -7.61 -0.11
C VAL A 139 -17.06 -8.50 0.31
N GLY A 140 -18.01 -8.75 -0.61
CA GLY A 140 -19.16 -9.62 -0.38
C GLY A 140 -20.31 -8.98 0.38
N ARG A 141 -20.56 -7.68 0.19
CA ARG A 141 -21.73 -7.00 0.72
C ARG A 141 -22.98 -7.36 -0.10
N GLU A 142 -24.09 -7.69 0.56
CA GLU A 142 -25.34 -8.09 -0.11
C GLU A 142 -26.00 -6.94 -0.89
N ASP A 143 -25.88 -5.72 -0.39
CA ASP A 143 -26.40 -4.51 -1.02
C ASP A 143 -25.27 -3.51 -1.29
N PRO A 144 -24.56 -3.59 -2.43
CA PRO A 144 -23.45 -2.70 -2.76
C PRO A 144 -23.90 -1.39 -3.43
N SER A 145 -25.17 -1.23 -3.86
CA SER A 145 -25.63 -0.04 -4.59
C SER A 145 -25.44 1.25 -3.80
N MET A 146 -25.00 2.29 -4.50
CA MET A 146 -24.85 3.66 -3.98
C MET A 146 -26.03 4.57 -4.34
N ASP A 147 -27.13 4.03 -4.88
CA ASP A 147 -28.30 4.82 -5.27
C ASP A 147 -28.83 5.64 -4.07
N GLY A 148 -28.86 6.96 -4.23
CA GLY A 148 -29.35 7.88 -3.18
C GLY A 148 -28.42 8.07 -1.97
N VAL A 149 -27.21 7.54 -2.02
CA VAL A 149 -26.19 7.72 -0.96
C VAL A 149 -25.45 9.03 -1.20
N THR A 150 -25.35 9.86 -0.15
CA THR A 150 -24.53 11.07 -0.16
C THR A 150 -23.21 10.78 0.57
N ALA A 151 -22.08 11.22 -0.01
CA ALA A 151 -20.77 11.03 0.60
C ALA A 151 -20.67 11.72 1.97
N ASP A 152 -20.05 11.06 2.93
CA ASP A 152 -19.71 11.63 4.21
C ASP A 152 -18.57 12.65 4.05
N ALA A 153 -18.78 13.89 4.51
CA ALA A 153 -17.85 14.99 4.32
C ALA A 153 -16.56 14.84 5.15
N ASP A 154 -16.63 14.18 6.30
CA ASP A 154 -15.47 13.97 7.16
C ASP A 154 -14.60 12.85 6.62
N ALA A 155 -15.20 11.77 6.11
CA ALA A 155 -14.49 10.71 5.40
C ALA A 155 -13.83 11.23 4.09
N GLU A 156 -14.45 12.19 3.40
CA GLU A 156 -13.86 12.82 2.23
C GLU A 156 -12.66 13.70 2.59
N ARG A 157 -12.67 14.37 3.75
CA ARG A 157 -11.57 15.22 4.23
C ARG A 157 -10.38 14.41 4.76
N ALA A 158 -10.62 13.33 5.48
CA ALA A 158 -9.58 12.47 6.03
C ALA A 158 -8.50 12.12 4.99
N GLY A 159 -8.90 11.75 3.78
CA GLY A 159 -7.97 11.47 2.70
C GLY A 159 -7.37 12.68 1.96
N ARG A 160 -7.70 13.93 2.33
CA ARG A 160 -7.10 15.14 1.73
C ARG A 160 -5.94 15.70 2.54
N GLU A 161 -5.95 15.51 3.85
CA GLU A 161 -4.93 16.08 4.74
C GLU A 161 -3.56 15.45 4.50
N GLU A 162 -3.46 14.18 4.13
CA GLU A 162 -2.21 13.55 3.75
C GLU A 162 -1.72 13.94 2.34
N GLU A 163 -2.62 14.16 1.39
CA GLU A 163 -2.22 14.66 0.05
C GLU A 163 -1.66 16.09 0.14
N GLY A 164 -2.12 16.91 1.10
CA GLY A 164 -1.65 18.29 1.35
C GLY A 164 -0.46 18.38 2.30
N GLY A 165 -0.38 17.55 3.33
CA GLY A 165 0.70 17.57 4.33
C GLY A 165 2.06 17.11 3.79
N GLN A 166 2.05 16.41 2.68
CA GLN A 166 3.27 16.00 1.99
C GLN A 166 3.91 17.10 1.14
N ALA A 167 3.22 18.19 0.86
CA ALA A 167 3.77 19.31 0.06
C ALA A 167 4.53 20.37 0.88
N SER A 168 4.45 20.37 2.23
CA SER A 168 4.90 21.48 3.08
C SER A 168 6.24 21.29 3.80
N LEU A 169 7.02 20.25 3.53
CA LEU A 169 8.34 20.02 4.17
C LEU A 169 9.53 20.24 3.21
N GLY A 170 9.35 21.02 2.15
CA GLY A 170 10.35 21.27 1.12
C GLY A 170 11.01 22.65 1.11
N ASP A 171 10.79 23.50 2.14
CA ASP A 171 11.42 24.82 2.25
C ASP A 171 12.28 24.90 3.52
N PHE A 172 13.46 24.24 3.50
CA PHE A 172 14.64 24.65 4.28
C PHE A 172 15.91 24.05 3.68
#